data_d374d492c4018f39b9310bfdd42be7bf
#
_entry.id   d374d492c4018f39b9310bfdd42be7bf
#
_cell.length_a   1.000
_cell.length_b   1.000
_cell.length_c   1.000
_cell.angle_alpha   90.00
_cell.angle_beta   90.00
_cell.angle_gamma   90.00
#
_symmetry.space_group_name_H-M   'P 1'
#
loop_
_entity.id
_entity.type
_entity.pdbx_description
1 polymer ?
#
loop_
_entity_poly.entity_id
_entity_poly.type
_entity_poly.pdbx_seq_one_letter_code
_entity_poly.pdbx_strand_id
1 'polypeptide(L)'
;MSEMITVGDAIARTLEQYHVEAIYGVISIHNLPIADAVGQRGNIRFVPARGEAGSVTMADAHGRFSGLGVALTSTGAGAGNAVGALVEAMNACTPLLHLTGQVEKAWLDADTGFIHETRDQLTFLKASSKRAYRISNANQAIAILQDRKSVV
;
A
#
# COMPACT_ATOMS: atom_id res chain seq x y z
N MET A 1 15.53 -16.78 -20.71
CA MET A 1 14.12 -16.42 -20.51
C MET A 1 14.08 -15.46 -19.34
N SER A 2 13.66 -14.21 -19.52
CA SER A 2 13.47 -13.27 -18.40
C SER A 2 12.30 -13.79 -17.55
N GLU A 3 12.54 -14.03 -16.28
CA GLU A 3 11.50 -14.41 -15.32
C GLU A 3 10.42 -13.30 -15.31
N MET A 4 9.17 -13.67 -15.59
CA MET A 4 8.07 -12.71 -15.50
C MET A 4 7.80 -12.41 -14.03
N ILE A 5 8.09 -11.19 -13.63
CA ILE A 5 7.87 -10.72 -12.26
C ILE A 5 6.47 -10.12 -12.14
N THR A 6 5.72 -10.50 -11.12
CA THR A 6 4.42 -9.89 -10.82
C THR A 6 4.58 -8.53 -10.14
N VAL A 7 3.53 -7.71 -10.12
CA VAL A 7 3.53 -6.43 -9.37
C VAL A 7 3.72 -6.69 -7.87
N GLY A 8 3.05 -7.70 -7.32
CA GLY A 8 3.19 -8.08 -5.90
C GLY A 8 4.62 -8.48 -5.55
N ASP A 9 5.27 -9.30 -6.38
CA ASP A 9 6.66 -9.72 -6.15
C ASP A 9 7.64 -8.55 -6.32
N ALA A 10 7.41 -7.66 -7.31
CA ALA A 10 8.22 -6.44 -7.46
C ALA A 10 8.14 -5.53 -6.22
N ILE A 11 6.94 -5.35 -5.67
CA ILE A 11 6.72 -4.60 -4.43
C ILE A 11 7.45 -5.28 -3.26
N ALA A 12 7.23 -6.59 -3.04
CA ALA A 12 7.84 -7.31 -1.92
C ALA A 12 9.38 -7.25 -1.97
N ARG A 13 9.98 -7.50 -3.14
CA ARG A 13 11.45 -7.39 -3.34
C ARG A 13 11.97 -5.98 -3.03
N THR A 14 11.23 -4.95 -3.46
CA THR A 14 11.66 -3.57 -3.22
C THR A 14 11.58 -3.21 -1.73
N LEU A 15 10.53 -3.64 -1.04
CA LEU A 15 10.41 -3.43 0.41
C LEU A 15 11.52 -4.13 1.19
N GLU A 16 11.92 -5.34 0.80
CA GLU A 16 13.08 -6.03 1.37
C GLU A 16 14.38 -5.25 1.19
N GLN A 17 14.61 -4.68 0.00
CA GLN A 17 15.78 -3.83 -0.28
C GLN A 17 15.81 -2.57 0.59
N TYR A 18 14.67 -2.12 1.06
CA TYR A 18 14.54 -1.00 2.01
C TYR A 18 14.53 -1.45 3.47
N HIS A 19 14.83 -2.71 3.73
CA HIS A 19 14.88 -3.28 5.07
C HIS A 19 13.58 -3.11 5.86
N VAL A 20 12.43 -3.18 5.16
CA VAL A 20 11.12 -3.17 5.81
C VAL A 20 10.96 -4.44 6.63
N GLU A 21 10.75 -4.29 7.93
CA GLU A 21 10.64 -5.41 8.86
C GLU A 21 9.22 -5.94 9.00
N ALA A 22 8.22 -5.04 8.86
CA ALA A 22 6.82 -5.38 9.04
C ALA A 22 5.89 -4.58 8.13
N ILE A 23 4.79 -5.23 7.72
CA ILE A 23 3.65 -4.62 7.07
C ILE A 23 2.44 -4.81 7.97
N TYR A 24 1.72 -3.73 8.26
CA TYR A 24 0.49 -3.73 9.05
C TYR A 24 -0.70 -3.68 8.12
N GLY A 25 -1.63 -4.66 8.19
CA GLY A 25 -2.63 -4.67 7.14
C GLY A 25 -3.90 -5.46 7.40
N VAL A 26 -4.86 -5.22 6.51
CA VAL A 26 -6.07 -6.01 6.33
C VAL A 26 -5.98 -6.68 4.96
N ILE A 27 -5.96 -8.02 4.94
CA ILE A 27 -5.94 -8.78 3.69
C ILE A 27 -7.32 -8.73 3.05
N SER A 28 -7.34 -8.48 1.74
CA SER A 28 -8.53 -8.50 0.91
C SER A 28 -8.21 -9.08 -0.47
N ILE A 29 -9.24 -9.43 -1.24
CA ILE A 29 -9.07 -9.98 -2.58
C ILE A 29 -8.21 -9.08 -3.47
N HIS A 30 -8.31 -7.76 -3.33
CA HIS A 30 -7.63 -6.80 -4.19
C HIS A 30 -6.16 -6.53 -3.81
N ASN A 31 -5.73 -6.90 -2.60
CA ASN A 31 -4.34 -6.77 -2.16
C ASN A 31 -3.67 -8.12 -1.89
N LEU A 32 -4.41 -9.22 -2.04
CA LEU A 32 -3.91 -10.58 -1.84
C LEU A 32 -2.61 -10.87 -2.60
N PRO A 33 -2.42 -10.45 -3.88
CA PRO A 33 -1.16 -10.69 -4.58
C PRO A 33 0.06 -10.06 -3.90
N ILE A 34 -0.08 -8.93 -3.21
CA ILE A 34 1.00 -8.31 -2.44
C ILE A 34 1.25 -9.10 -1.16
N ALA A 35 0.18 -9.42 -0.42
CA ALA A 35 0.28 -10.18 0.82
C ALA A 35 0.86 -11.58 0.60
N ASP A 36 0.46 -12.26 -0.48
CA ASP A 36 0.98 -13.57 -0.88
C ASP A 36 2.48 -13.51 -1.21
N ALA A 37 2.90 -12.54 -2.04
CA ALA A 37 4.30 -12.34 -2.38
C ALA A 37 5.17 -12.09 -1.13
N VAL A 38 4.69 -11.28 -0.18
CA VAL A 38 5.35 -11.04 1.10
C VAL A 38 5.44 -12.32 1.93
N GLY A 39 4.34 -13.08 2.01
CA GLY A 39 4.27 -14.33 2.76
C GLY A 39 5.19 -15.42 2.19
N GLN A 40 5.22 -15.60 0.87
CA GLN A 40 6.08 -16.60 0.20
C GLN A 40 7.57 -16.29 0.39
N ARG A 41 7.94 -15.02 0.44
CA ARG A 41 9.33 -14.60 0.63
C ARG A 41 9.79 -14.71 2.09
N GLY A 42 8.89 -14.54 3.04
CA GLY A 42 9.12 -14.79 4.46
C GLY A 42 10.06 -13.82 5.18
N ASN A 43 10.56 -12.77 4.52
CA ASN A 43 11.52 -11.83 5.08
C ASN A 43 10.87 -10.61 5.76
N ILE A 44 9.60 -10.36 5.50
CA ILE A 44 8.83 -9.25 6.06
C ILE A 44 7.66 -9.83 6.86
N ARG A 45 7.54 -9.44 8.12
CA ARG A 45 6.44 -9.89 8.98
C ARG A 45 5.13 -9.18 8.56
N PHE A 46 4.09 -9.95 8.27
CA PHE A 46 2.75 -9.40 8.14
C PHE A 46 2.04 -9.38 9.49
N VAL A 47 1.59 -8.20 9.91
CA VAL A 47 0.88 -7.97 11.17
C VAL A 47 -0.58 -7.64 10.85
N PRO A 48 -1.52 -8.58 11.09
CA PRO A 48 -2.92 -8.34 10.77
C PRO A 48 -3.54 -7.30 11.72
N ALA A 49 -4.30 -6.38 11.15
CA ALA A 49 -5.10 -5.41 11.86
C ALA A 49 -6.59 -5.76 11.77
N ARG A 50 -7.40 -5.17 12.66
CA ARG A 50 -8.85 -5.34 12.63
C ARG A 50 -9.57 -4.35 11.70
N GLY A 51 -8.85 -3.38 11.16
CA GLY A 51 -9.37 -2.38 10.24
C GLY A 51 -8.26 -1.50 9.70
N GLU A 52 -8.56 -0.80 8.62
CA GLU A 52 -7.57 -0.08 7.84
C GLU A 52 -7.00 1.14 8.58
N ALA A 53 -7.83 1.89 9.31
CA ALA A 53 -7.34 2.96 10.18
C ALA A 53 -6.34 2.43 11.21
N GLY A 54 -6.61 1.27 11.82
CA GLY A 54 -5.69 0.59 12.73
C GLY A 54 -4.38 0.17 12.04
N SER A 55 -4.46 -0.31 10.81
CA SER A 55 -3.27 -0.66 10.00
C SER A 55 -2.35 0.55 9.83
N VAL A 56 -2.94 1.68 9.43
CA VAL A 56 -2.17 2.92 9.22
C VAL A 56 -1.64 3.48 10.55
N THR A 57 -2.43 3.43 11.63
CA THR A 57 -1.96 3.88 12.96
C THR A 57 -0.78 3.05 13.48
N MET A 58 -0.80 1.73 13.28
CA MET A 58 0.33 0.86 13.64
C MET A 58 1.55 1.16 12.78
N ALA A 59 1.37 1.37 11.47
CA ALA A 59 2.45 1.76 10.58
C ALA A 59 3.00 3.15 10.92
N ASP A 60 2.15 4.11 11.28
CA ASP A 60 2.56 5.43 11.75
C ASP A 60 3.44 5.33 13.02
N ALA A 61 2.99 4.56 14.01
CA ALA A 61 3.78 4.33 15.21
C ALA A 61 5.13 3.69 14.88
N HIS A 62 5.16 2.66 14.01
CA HIS A 62 6.41 2.04 13.56
C HIS A 62 7.32 3.06 12.87
N GLY A 63 6.78 3.86 11.96
CA GLY A 63 7.54 4.88 11.22
C GLY A 63 8.20 5.93 12.12
N ARG A 64 7.55 6.29 13.23
CA ARG A 64 8.09 7.26 14.21
C ARG A 64 9.30 6.73 14.98
N PHE A 65 9.40 5.42 15.19
CA PHE A 65 10.43 4.82 16.07
C PHE A 65 11.47 4.01 15.31
N SER A 66 11.13 3.43 14.18
CA SER A 66 11.95 2.42 13.50
C SER A 66 12.25 2.73 12.03
N GLY A 67 11.87 3.92 11.53
CA GLY A 67 12.13 4.32 10.15
C GLY A 67 10.87 4.29 9.28
N LEU A 68 10.77 3.42 8.27
CA LEU A 68 9.63 3.39 7.35
C LEU A 68 8.49 2.51 7.87
N GLY A 69 7.35 3.11 8.19
CA GLY A 69 6.10 2.39 8.43
C GLY A 69 5.43 1.97 7.12
N VAL A 70 4.94 0.73 7.04
CA VAL A 70 4.23 0.24 5.85
C VAL A 70 2.85 -0.28 6.23
N ALA A 71 1.80 0.29 5.63
CA ALA A 71 0.42 -0.17 5.76
C ALA A 71 -0.07 -0.79 4.45
N LEU A 72 -0.85 -1.89 4.55
CA LEU A 72 -1.52 -2.53 3.42
C LEU A 72 -3.02 -2.60 3.70
N THR A 73 -3.83 -1.96 2.85
CA THR A 73 -5.29 -1.90 3.03
C THR A 73 -6.05 -2.45 1.82
N SER A 74 -7.33 -2.70 2.02
CA SER A 74 -8.23 -3.00 0.91
C SER A 74 -8.45 -1.76 0.04
N THR A 75 -9.07 -1.95 -1.12
CA THR A 75 -9.45 -0.88 -2.06
C THR A 75 -10.74 -0.19 -1.63
N GLY A 76 -11.09 0.90 -2.28
CA GLY A 76 -12.38 1.58 -2.14
C GLY A 76 -12.69 1.96 -0.70
N ALA A 77 -13.70 1.30 -0.11
CA ALA A 77 -14.11 1.52 1.26
C ALA A 77 -12.96 1.31 2.27
N GLY A 78 -12.11 0.30 2.05
CA GLY A 78 -10.94 0.07 2.90
C GLY A 78 -9.91 1.19 2.79
N ALA A 79 -9.58 1.63 1.58
CA ALA A 79 -8.72 2.79 1.38
C ALA A 79 -9.33 4.07 2.00
N GLY A 80 -10.65 4.23 1.90
CA GLY A 80 -11.38 5.34 2.53
C GLY A 80 -11.30 5.31 4.07
N ASN A 81 -11.42 4.13 4.67
CA ASN A 81 -11.27 3.95 6.13
C ASN A 81 -9.88 4.32 6.65
N ALA A 82 -8.87 4.29 5.81
CA ALA A 82 -7.49 4.65 6.16
C ALA A 82 -7.25 6.17 6.19
N VAL A 83 -8.08 6.98 5.52
CA VAL A 83 -7.82 8.40 5.25
C VAL A 83 -7.56 9.21 6.51
N GLY A 84 -8.38 9.05 7.55
CA GLY A 84 -8.19 9.81 8.80
C GLY A 84 -6.82 9.56 9.42
N ALA A 85 -6.40 8.29 9.49
CA ALA A 85 -5.09 7.94 10.05
C ALA A 85 -3.93 8.40 9.13
N LEU A 86 -4.13 8.42 7.81
CA LEU A 86 -3.14 8.96 6.85
C LEU A 86 -2.94 10.47 7.07
N VAL A 87 -4.00 11.22 7.32
CA VAL A 87 -3.92 12.67 7.63
C VAL A 87 -3.10 12.91 8.89
N GLU A 88 -3.30 12.11 9.95
CA GLU A 88 -2.51 12.21 11.18
C GLU A 88 -1.02 11.90 10.93
N ALA A 89 -0.71 10.84 10.20
CA ALA A 89 0.66 10.49 9.84
C ALA A 89 1.32 11.59 8.98
N MET A 90 0.58 12.18 8.03
CA MET A 90 1.03 13.28 7.19
C MET A 90 1.34 14.53 8.02
N ASN A 91 0.45 14.91 8.95
CA ASN A 91 0.64 16.07 9.83
C ASN A 91 1.82 15.87 10.79
N ALA A 92 2.06 14.63 11.20
CA ALA A 92 3.22 14.27 12.03
C ALA A 92 4.53 14.12 11.23
N CYS A 93 4.49 14.30 9.91
CA CYS A 93 5.63 14.07 9.01
C CYS A 93 6.26 12.67 9.16
N THR A 94 5.47 11.66 9.50
CA THR A 94 5.95 10.29 9.67
C THR A 94 6.31 9.68 8.33
N PRO A 95 7.48 9.04 8.18
CA PRO A 95 7.81 8.25 7.01
C PRO A 95 6.87 7.03 6.93
N LEU A 96 5.85 7.12 6.07
CA LEU A 96 4.83 6.09 5.92
C LEU A 96 4.56 5.80 4.45
N LEU A 97 4.58 4.52 4.10
CA LEU A 97 4.13 4.00 2.81
C LEU A 97 2.78 3.30 2.99
N HIS A 98 1.75 3.81 2.33
CA HIS A 98 0.45 3.17 2.25
C HIS A 98 0.29 2.46 0.91
N LEU A 99 0.17 1.15 0.97
CA LEU A 99 -0.18 0.29 -0.16
C LEU A 99 -1.66 -0.05 -0.08
N THR A 100 -2.37 0.07 -1.18
CA THR A 100 -3.79 -0.29 -1.24
C THR A 100 -4.10 -1.02 -2.53
N GLY A 101 -5.08 -1.90 -2.49
CA GLY A 101 -5.60 -2.56 -3.68
C GLY A 101 -6.29 -1.60 -4.63
N GLN A 102 -6.60 -2.08 -5.82
CA GLN A 102 -7.49 -1.45 -6.79
C GLN A 102 -8.37 -2.52 -7.41
N VAL A 103 -9.53 -2.13 -7.89
CA VAL A 103 -10.37 -3.04 -8.68
C VAL A 103 -9.65 -3.52 -9.93
N GLU A 104 -10.06 -4.65 -10.47
CA GLU A 104 -9.49 -5.22 -11.68
C GLU A 104 -9.56 -4.24 -12.86
N LYS A 105 -8.60 -4.31 -13.77
CA LYS A 105 -8.50 -3.39 -14.92
C LYS A 105 -9.77 -3.34 -15.78
N ALA A 106 -10.49 -4.46 -15.88
CA ALA A 106 -11.73 -4.52 -16.64
C ALA A 106 -12.86 -3.64 -16.07
N TRP A 107 -12.83 -3.37 -14.78
CA TRP A 107 -13.85 -2.60 -14.06
C TRP A 107 -13.36 -1.22 -13.63
N LEU A 108 -12.07 -0.95 -13.85
CA LEU A 108 -11.46 0.31 -13.44
C LEU A 108 -12.07 1.49 -14.20
N ASP A 109 -12.52 2.49 -13.45
CA ASP A 109 -13.14 3.70 -13.98
C ASP A 109 -14.46 3.43 -14.78
N ALA A 110 -15.07 2.24 -14.61
CA ALA A 110 -16.31 1.86 -15.29
C ALA A 110 -17.58 2.40 -14.61
N ASP A 111 -17.50 2.78 -13.34
CA ASP A 111 -18.62 3.29 -12.50
C ASP A 111 -19.83 2.33 -12.49
N THR A 112 -19.55 1.03 -12.37
CA THR A 112 -20.56 -0.04 -12.40
C THR A 112 -20.98 -0.53 -11.02
N GLY A 113 -20.36 -0.01 -9.95
CA GLY A 113 -20.57 -0.51 -8.59
C GLY A 113 -19.92 -1.89 -8.36
N PHE A 114 -18.84 -2.19 -9.07
CA PHE A 114 -18.07 -3.40 -8.81
C PHE A 114 -17.59 -3.42 -7.35
N ILE A 115 -17.39 -4.63 -6.79
CA ILE A 115 -17.06 -4.77 -5.37
C ILE A 115 -15.89 -3.87 -4.95
N HIS A 116 -16.13 -3.02 -3.96
CA HIS A 116 -15.20 -2.00 -3.46
C HIS A 116 -14.78 -0.95 -4.49
N GLU A 117 -15.44 -0.85 -5.63
CA GLU A 117 -15.21 0.25 -6.57
C GLU A 117 -15.52 1.60 -5.91
N THR A 118 -14.68 2.57 -6.16
CA THR A 118 -14.95 3.98 -5.87
C THR A 118 -14.51 4.83 -7.04
N ARG A 119 -15.27 5.86 -7.38
CA ARG A 119 -15.08 6.66 -8.59
C ARG A 119 -13.70 7.23 -8.74
N ASP A 120 -13.09 7.71 -7.65
CA ASP A 120 -11.78 8.33 -7.72
C ASP A 120 -10.97 8.10 -6.43
N GLN A 121 -10.53 6.85 -6.23
CA GLN A 121 -9.69 6.49 -5.09
C GLN A 121 -8.40 7.31 -5.04
N LEU A 122 -7.81 7.61 -6.19
CA LEU A 122 -6.55 8.33 -6.26
C LEU A 122 -6.66 9.76 -5.74
N THR A 123 -7.79 10.44 -5.98
CA THR A 123 -8.00 11.82 -5.54
C THR A 123 -8.08 11.94 -4.02
N PHE A 124 -8.85 11.09 -3.34
CA PHE A 124 -8.89 11.18 -1.88
C PHE A 124 -7.58 10.75 -1.22
N LEU A 125 -6.83 9.81 -1.82
CA LEU A 125 -5.50 9.46 -1.35
C LEU A 125 -4.48 10.59 -1.57
N LYS A 126 -4.57 11.33 -2.68
CA LYS A 126 -3.74 12.53 -2.89
C LYS A 126 -4.03 13.63 -1.86
N ALA A 127 -5.29 13.77 -1.46
CA ALA A 127 -5.68 14.76 -0.46
C ALA A 127 -5.20 14.42 0.97
N SER A 128 -4.96 13.13 1.25
CA SER A 128 -4.56 12.60 2.57
C SER A 128 -3.11 12.14 2.66
N SER A 129 -2.29 12.43 1.65
CA SER A 129 -0.89 12.03 1.62
C SER A 129 -0.04 13.03 0.82
N LYS A 130 1.25 13.04 1.06
CA LYS A 130 2.19 13.89 0.31
C LYS A 130 2.18 13.58 -1.19
N ARG A 131 2.03 12.31 -1.56
CA ARG A 131 1.92 11.84 -2.95
C ARG A 131 1.18 10.51 -3.02
N ALA A 132 0.38 10.31 -4.07
CA ALA A 132 -0.26 9.04 -4.37
C ALA A 132 -0.12 8.71 -5.86
N TYR A 133 -0.03 7.42 -6.16
CA TYR A 133 0.21 6.89 -7.50
C TYR A 133 -0.65 5.66 -7.75
N ARG A 134 -1.09 5.51 -9.00
CA ARG A 134 -1.69 4.27 -9.50
C ARG A 134 -0.61 3.47 -10.24
N ILE A 135 -0.36 2.24 -9.80
CA ILE A 135 0.61 1.34 -10.39
C ILE A 135 -0.10 0.39 -11.36
N SER A 136 0.39 0.30 -12.59
CA SER A 136 -0.21 -0.51 -13.65
C SER A 136 0.63 -1.72 -14.07
N ASN A 137 1.92 -1.77 -13.70
CA ASN A 137 2.85 -2.86 -14.02
C ASN A 137 4.04 -2.90 -13.06
N ALA A 138 4.81 -4.00 -13.09
CA ALA A 138 5.93 -4.23 -12.18
C ALA A 138 7.05 -3.20 -12.33
N ASN A 139 7.41 -2.79 -13.53
CA ASN A 139 8.47 -1.79 -13.74
C ASN A 139 8.10 -0.44 -13.15
N GLN A 140 6.82 -0.04 -13.30
CA GLN A 140 6.30 1.17 -12.68
C GLN A 140 6.30 1.06 -11.15
N ALA A 141 5.98 -0.11 -10.58
CA ALA A 141 6.05 -0.34 -9.13
C ALA A 141 7.45 -0.09 -8.60
N ILE A 142 8.45 -0.68 -9.23
CA ILE A 142 9.86 -0.52 -8.86
C ILE A 142 10.27 0.95 -8.93
N ALA A 143 10.02 1.62 -10.07
CA ALA A 143 10.39 3.02 -10.28
C ALA A 143 9.77 3.95 -9.24
N ILE A 144 8.46 3.80 -8.96
CA ILE A 144 7.74 4.62 -7.99
C ILE A 144 8.26 4.38 -6.56
N LEU A 145 8.50 3.14 -6.17
CA LEU A 145 9.01 2.82 -4.85
C LEU A 145 10.45 3.29 -4.66
N GLN A 146 11.28 3.23 -5.69
CA GLN A 146 12.66 3.74 -5.65
C GLN A 146 12.71 5.26 -5.57
N ASP A 147 11.82 5.99 -6.25
CA ASP A 147 11.69 7.45 -6.15
C ASP A 147 11.31 7.90 -4.72
N ARG A 148 10.72 7.02 -3.90
CA ARG A 148 10.40 7.29 -2.48
C ARG A 148 11.63 7.48 -1.59
N LYS A 149 12.82 7.04 -2.01
CA LYS A 149 14.07 7.22 -1.26
C LYS A 149 14.47 8.68 -1.06
N SER A 150 13.94 9.59 -1.89
CA SER A 150 14.18 11.04 -1.84
C SER A 150 13.11 11.83 -1.08
N VAL A 151 12.19 11.16 -0.38
CA VAL A 151 11.08 11.80 0.35
C VAL A 151 11.32 11.65 1.86
N VAL A 152 12.26 12.42 2.32
CA VAL A 152 12.37 12.80 3.73
C VAL A 152 11.64 14.10 3.93
#